data_0e87a03625b7e2e0bdbe95db37baad93
#
_entry.id   0e87a03625b7e2e0bdbe95db37baad93
#
_cell.length_a   1.000
_cell.length_b   1.000
_cell.length_c   1.000
_cell.angle_alpha   90.00
_cell.angle_beta   90.00
_cell.angle_gamma   90.00
#
_symmetry.space_group_name_H-M   'P 1'
#
loop_
_entity.id
_entity.type
_entity.pdbx_description
1 polymer ?
#
loop_
_entity_poly.entity_id
_entity_poly.type
_entity_poly.pdbx_seq_one_letter_code
_entity_poly.pdbx_strand_id
1 'polypeptide(L)'
;MNRRKISALLLSCTLAMNISSFNEIVLADENKGEEVQNENHKESNCIAGDYHEVNNGNAKNTENTPVINGIKVNKQLIDINYSQGITINPKYIVIHDTDNRQVGANAMANRNYFANHPNAKASVHYIIDEGNIIQALEDTWKGWHVGDGNNPNINNSTTIAIELCVNKGNDFDKTLENGVELTKYLMNKYNIPAENVVMHRDASGKTCSRMMIEDRPSLWPYFKDRISGGDGSLEDDGLKPKMKGKVTNASVLNVRESPSTSGRIVHKLNRNQVVGIYEELNGWYKIDYIDGVKKKYGYVSKDYISIINENPEDEETNGDIEIEKPSVSVNKKGIVKVNSALNMRSG
;
A
#
# COMPACT_ATOMS: atom_id res chain seq x y z
N MET A 1 -18.24 56.22 22.83
CA MET A 1 -17.54 55.55 21.70
C MET A 1 -16.49 54.59 22.28
N ASN A 2 -16.88 53.38 22.63
CA ASN A 2 -15.99 52.38 23.22
C ASN A 2 -15.90 51.16 22.30
N ARG A 3 -14.78 50.99 21.65
CA ARG A 3 -14.44 49.76 20.88
C ARG A 3 -14.00 48.67 21.86
N ARG A 4 -14.84 47.65 22.00
CA ARG A 4 -14.46 46.41 22.69
C ARG A 4 -13.67 45.54 21.69
N LYS A 5 -12.42 45.26 21.98
CA LYS A 5 -11.60 44.26 21.33
C LYS A 5 -12.04 42.89 21.84
N ILE A 6 -12.52 42.04 20.97
CA ILE A 6 -12.74 40.64 21.25
C ILE A 6 -11.46 39.91 20.85
N SER A 7 -10.72 39.44 21.84
CA SER A 7 -9.59 38.52 21.64
C SER A 7 -10.16 37.13 21.40
N ALA A 8 -10.00 36.62 20.20
CA ALA A 8 -10.23 35.21 19.92
C ALA A 8 -9.04 34.41 20.45
N LEU A 9 -9.30 33.63 21.48
CA LEU A 9 -8.33 32.66 22.01
C LEU A 9 -8.41 31.42 21.11
N LEU A 10 -7.45 31.27 20.21
CA LEU A 10 -7.22 30.06 19.45
C LEU A 10 -6.62 29.04 20.41
N LEU A 11 -7.45 28.14 20.91
CA LEU A 11 -7.02 26.94 21.63
C LEU A 11 -6.66 25.88 20.59
N SER A 12 -5.40 25.89 20.15
CA SER A 12 -4.79 24.83 19.37
C SER A 12 -4.60 23.63 20.29
N CYS A 13 -5.50 22.67 20.24
CA CYS A 13 -5.32 21.38 20.90
C CYS A 13 -4.52 20.47 19.96
N THR A 14 -3.21 20.68 19.90
CA THR A 14 -2.26 19.70 19.39
C THR A 14 -2.20 18.58 20.41
N LEU A 15 -2.88 17.46 20.10
CA LEU A 15 -2.62 16.19 20.77
C LEU A 15 -1.30 15.67 20.22
N ALA A 16 -0.19 16.22 20.71
CA ALA A 16 1.12 15.63 20.56
C ALA A 16 1.07 14.29 21.29
N MET A 17 1.04 13.18 20.57
CA MET A 17 1.36 11.88 21.14
C MET A 17 2.84 11.96 21.56
N ASN A 18 3.07 12.23 22.86
CA ASN A 18 4.37 12.05 23.48
C ASN A 18 4.73 10.57 23.47
N ILE A 19 5.39 10.12 22.41
CA ILE A 19 6.17 8.90 22.42
C ILE A 19 7.59 9.26 22.87
N SER A 20 7.73 9.64 24.12
CA SER A 20 9.02 9.72 24.81
C SER A 20 9.00 8.69 25.93
N SER A 21 9.35 7.45 25.60
CA SER A 21 9.95 6.49 26.52
C SER A 21 10.19 5.14 25.84
N PHE A 22 11.16 5.09 24.94
CA PHE A 22 11.90 3.87 24.65
C PHE A 22 13.35 4.28 24.41
N ASN A 23 14.09 4.56 25.48
CA ASN A 23 15.54 4.43 25.58
C ASN A 23 15.90 4.64 27.05
N GLU A 24 15.67 3.66 27.88
CA GLU A 24 16.52 3.41 29.03
C GLU A 24 17.37 2.20 28.69
N ILE A 25 18.54 2.49 28.13
CA ILE A 25 19.69 1.60 28.22
C ILE A 25 20.15 1.71 29.65
N VAL A 26 19.88 0.68 30.44
CA VAL A 26 20.51 0.52 31.75
C VAL A 26 21.97 0.20 31.50
N LEU A 27 22.84 1.19 31.69
CA LEU A 27 24.24 0.95 31.89
C LEU A 27 24.39 0.38 33.30
N ALA A 28 24.73 -0.90 33.38
CA ALA A 28 25.11 -1.54 34.63
C ALA A 28 26.45 -0.95 35.10
N ASP A 29 26.45 -0.41 36.30
CA ASP A 29 27.61 0.04 37.03
C ASP A 29 28.40 -1.18 37.51
N GLU A 30 29.68 -1.20 37.17
CA GLU A 30 30.65 -2.18 37.70
C GLU A 30 31.00 -1.82 39.13
N ASN A 31 30.78 -2.74 40.07
CA ASN A 31 31.70 -3.18 41.11
C ASN A 31 30.99 -3.80 42.30
N LYS A 32 31.16 -5.08 42.49
CA LYS A 32 31.73 -5.75 43.64
C LYS A 32 31.68 -7.26 43.49
N GLY A 33 32.86 -7.85 43.57
CA GLY A 33 33.04 -9.28 43.50
C GLY A 33 32.58 -9.99 44.73
N GLU A 34 32.25 -11.27 44.54
CA GLU A 34 32.57 -12.38 45.44
C GLU A 34 32.45 -13.70 44.63
N GLU A 35 33.53 -14.46 44.74
CA GLU A 35 33.69 -15.83 44.20
C GLU A 35 32.68 -16.77 44.78
N VAL A 36 32.16 -17.71 43.97
CA VAL A 36 32.05 -19.14 44.32
C VAL A 36 31.85 -20.01 43.07
N GLN A 37 32.88 -20.79 42.76
CA GLN A 37 32.97 -22.17 42.23
C GLN A 37 31.97 -22.70 41.17
N ASN A 38 32.55 -22.87 40.01
CA ASN A 38 32.71 -24.08 39.16
C ASN A 38 31.77 -25.29 39.41
N GLU A 39 30.90 -25.57 38.43
CA GLU A 39 30.70 -26.96 37.98
C GLU A 39 30.28 -27.05 36.51
N ASN A 40 30.96 -27.96 35.84
CA ASN A 40 30.81 -28.38 34.44
C ASN A 40 29.39 -28.84 34.06
N HIS A 41 28.90 -28.57 32.86
CA HIS A 41 28.73 -29.60 31.83
C HIS A 41 27.79 -29.22 30.70
N LYS A 42 28.31 -29.54 29.51
CA LYS A 42 27.62 -30.05 28.31
C LYS A 42 26.95 -29.07 27.37
N GLU A 43 27.62 -28.94 26.24
CA GLU A 43 27.00 -28.72 24.94
C GLU A 43 25.75 -29.59 24.77
N SER A 44 24.63 -28.97 24.43
CA SER A 44 23.52 -29.67 23.82
C SER A 44 22.95 -28.83 22.67
N ASN A 45 23.00 -29.42 21.50
CA ASN A 45 22.43 -29.04 20.25
C ASN A 45 21.00 -28.45 20.41
N CYS A 46 20.78 -27.25 19.89
CA CYS A 46 19.43 -26.72 19.70
C CYS A 46 18.78 -27.46 18.54
N ILE A 47 17.97 -28.44 18.88
CA ILE A 47 17.03 -29.08 17.98
C ILE A 47 15.82 -28.14 17.86
N ALA A 48 15.39 -27.92 16.62
CA ALA A 48 14.17 -27.21 16.30
C ALA A 48 12.99 -27.79 17.08
N GLY A 49 12.36 -26.98 17.91
CA GLY A 49 11.18 -27.39 18.66
C GLY A 49 9.95 -27.44 17.78
N ASP A 50 9.37 -28.63 17.68
CA ASP A 50 8.04 -28.86 17.11
C ASP A 50 7.00 -28.08 17.89
N TYR A 51 6.25 -27.23 17.17
CA TYR A 51 5.04 -26.65 17.68
C TYR A 51 3.95 -27.71 17.68
N HIS A 52 3.65 -28.26 18.85
CA HIS A 52 2.47 -29.10 19.05
C HIS A 52 1.21 -28.25 18.79
N GLU A 53 0.50 -28.55 17.72
CA GLU A 53 -0.90 -28.14 17.54
C GLU A 53 -1.73 -28.75 18.69
N VAL A 54 -2.25 -27.89 19.54
CA VAL A 54 -3.32 -28.28 20.46
C VAL A 54 -4.61 -28.37 19.66
N ASN A 55 -4.95 -29.58 19.27
CA ASN A 55 -6.20 -29.93 18.60
C ASN A 55 -7.35 -29.81 19.60
N ASN A 56 -7.95 -28.61 19.72
CA ASN A 56 -9.27 -28.47 20.35
C ASN A 56 -10.34 -28.55 19.26
N GLY A 57 -10.92 -29.75 19.16
CA GLY A 57 -12.04 -30.03 18.28
C GLY A 57 -13.24 -29.15 18.55
N ASN A 58 -13.47 -28.19 17.68
CA ASN A 58 -14.77 -27.67 17.32
C ASN A 58 -14.70 -27.33 15.82
N ALA A 59 -15.48 -28.03 15.02
CA ALA A 59 -15.66 -27.76 13.61
C ALA A 59 -16.16 -26.32 13.46
N LYS A 60 -15.23 -25.36 13.34
CA LYS A 60 -15.52 -24.00 12.92
C LYS A 60 -15.66 -24.03 11.40
N ASN A 61 -16.81 -23.56 10.93
CA ASN A 61 -16.98 -23.05 9.58
C ASN A 61 -15.67 -22.40 9.14
N THR A 62 -15.00 -22.96 8.16
CA THR A 62 -13.91 -22.32 7.46
C THR A 62 -14.53 -21.20 6.60
N GLU A 63 -14.84 -20.07 7.22
CA GLU A 63 -15.06 -18.85 6.45
C GLU A 63 -13.81 -18.65 5.59
N ASN A 64 -14.01 -18.76 4.27
CA ASN A 64 -12.94 -18.50 3.33
C ASN A 64 -12.47 -17.06 3.54
N THR A 65 -11.32 -16.91 4.20
CA THR A 65 -10.71 -15.61 4.43
C THR A 65 -10.48 -14.95 3.07
N PRO A 66 -10.99 -13.73 2.82
CA PRO A 66 -10.91 -13.13 1.51
C PRO A 66 -9.47 -12.87 1.08
N VAL A 67 -9.22 -13.00 -0.22
CA VAL A 67 -7.96 -12.57 -0.86
C VAL A 67 -8.25 -11.27 -1.59
N ILE A 68 -7.56 -10.20 -1.22
CA ILE A 68 -7.73 -8.85 -1.74
C ILE A 68 -6.43 -8.43 -2.41
N ASN A 69 -6.47 -8.08 -3.68
CA ASN A 69 -5.29 -7.71 -4.47
C ASN A 69 -4.12 -8.73 -4.35
N GLY A 70 -4.45 -10.02 -4.33
CA GLY A 70 -3.48 -11.11 -4.14
C GLY A 70 -3.01 -11.32 -2.69
N ILE A 71 -3.45 -10.51 -1.74
CA ILE A 71 -3.09 -10.60 -0.31
C ILE A 71 -4.24 -11.26 0.45
N LYS A 72 -3.94 -12.36 1.15
CA LYS A 72 -4.90 -12.97 2.07
C LYS A 72 -5.09 -12.08 3.29
N VAL A 73 -6.34 -11.73 3.61
CA VAL A 73 -6.65 -10.95 4.82
C VAL A 73 -6.20 -11.73 6.06
N ASN A 74 -5.35 -11.13 6.88
CA ASN A 74 -4.86 -11.71 8.12
C ASN A 74 -5.74 -11.24 9.28
N LYS A 75 -6.62 -12.13 9.76
CA LYS A 75 -7.55 -11.82 10.86
C LYS A 75 -6.83 -11.92 12.20
N GLN A 76 -6.59 -10.79 12.84
CA GLN A 76 -5.89 -10.62 14.10
C GLN A 76 -6.70 -9.73 15.04
N LEU A 77 -7.86 -10.23 15.51
CA LEU A 77 -8.77 -9.45 16.32
C LEU A 77 -8.13 -8.97 17.62
N ILE A 78 -8.58 -7.82 18.10
CA ILE A 78 -8.16 -7.22 19.38
C ILE A 78 -9.26 -7.37 20.42
N ASP A 79 -8.88 -7.41 21.71
CA ASP A 79 -9.81 -7.64 22.81
C ASP A 79 -10.12 -6.38 23.63
N ILE A 80 -9.46 -5.26 23.31
CA ILE A 80 -9.60 -3.97 23.98
C ILE A 80 -9.80 -2.84 22.97
N ASN A 81 -10.06 -1.64 23.44
CA ASN A 81 -10.18 -0.40 22.66
C ASN A 81 -11.35 -0.38 21.66
N TYR A 82 -12.41 -1.12 21.90
CA TYR A 82 -13.64 -1.06 21.11
C TYR A 82 -14.87 -1.26 22.03
N SER A 83 -16.07 -0.99 21.53
CA SER A 83 -17.29 -1.16 22.30
C SER A 83 -17.75 -2.62 22.27
N GLN A 84 -17.28 -3.41 23.23
CA GLN A 84 -17.60 -4.85 23.33
C GLN A 84 -19.12 -5.09 23.40
N GLY A 85 -19.59 -6.10 22.65
CA GLY A 85 -21.00 -6.47 22.61
C GLY A 85 -21.90 -5.51 21.82
N ILE A 86 -21.37 -4.42 21.28
CA ILE A 86 -22.11 -3.49 20.42
C ILE A 86 -21.84 -3.82 18.97
N THR A 87 -22.91 -4.20 18.24
CA THR A 87 -22.88 -4.40 16.80
C THR A 87 -23.33 -3.15 16.06
N ILE A 88 -22.76 -2.95 14.87
CA ILE A 88 -23.11 -1.86 13.97
C ILE A 88 -23.67 -2.41 12.64
N ASN A 89 -24.43 -1.59 11.94
CA ASN A 89 -24.77 -1.79 10.53
C ASN A 89 -24.01 -0.75 9.71
N PRO A 90 -22.91 -1.12 9.04
CA PRO A 90 -22.06 -0.17 8.33
C PRO A 90 -22.82 0.50 7.18
N LYS A 91 -22.72 1.82 7.13
CA LYS A 91 -23.27 2.67 6.05
C LYS A 91 -22.21 3.48 5.35
N TYR A 92 -21.05 3.62 5.98
CA TYR A 92 -19.91 4.38 5.50
C TYR A 92 -18.62 3.57 5.68
N ILE A 93 -17.64 3.86 4.84
CA ILE A 93 -16.25 3.43 5.02
C ILE A 93 -15.42 4.69 5.23
N VAL A 94 -14.64 4.72 6.30
CA VAL A 94 -13.77 5.86 6.62
C VAL A 94 -12.33 5.48 6.38
N ILE A 95 -11.68 6.24 5.51
CA ILE A 95 -10.26 6.09 5.19
C ILE A 95 -9.43 7.02 6.07
N HIS A 96 -8.45 6.41 6.76
CA HIS A 96 -7.46 7.07 7.58
C HIS A 96 -6.06 6.81 7.05
N ASP A 97 -5.07 7.52 7.55
CA ASP A 97 -3.69 7.08 7.57
C ASP A 97 -3.14 7.08 8.99
N THR A 98 -2.14 6.25 9.24
CA THR A 98 -1.57 6.07 10.58
C THR A 98 -0.84 7.31 11.09
N ASP A 99 -0.55 8.29 10.24
CA ASP A 99 0.31 9.48 10.52
C ASP A 99 1.64 9.12 11.21
N ASN A 100 1.99 7.85 11.28
CA ASN A 100 3.20 7.33 11.90
C ASN A 100 4.27 7.02 10.84
N ARG A 101 5.23 7.93 10.71
CA ARG A 101 6.29 7.86 9.69
C ARG A 101 7.56 7.14 10.16
N GLN A 102 7.55 6.56 11.35
CA GLN A 102 8.71 5.83 11.86
C GLN A 102 8.96 4.54 11.09
N VAL A 103 10.24 4.17 10.94
CA VAL A 103 10.61 2.88 10.35
C VAL A 103 9.99 1.76 11.18
N GLY A 104 9.39 0.77 10.50
CA GLY A 104 8.79 -0.38 11.16
C GLY A 104 7.36 -0.16 11.69
N ALA A 105 6.77 1.05 11.57
CA ALA A 105 5.38 1.30 11.93
C ALA A 105 4.41 0.76 10.86
N ASN A 106 4.57 -0.52 10.51
CA ASN A 106 3.78 -1.26 9.52
C ASN A 106 2.40 -1.67 10.06
N ALA A 107 1.62 -2.38 9.28
CA ALA A 107 0.27 -2.80 9.64
C ALA A 107 0.22 -3.63 10.93
N MET A 108 1.16 -4.57 11.11
CA MET A 108 1.21 -5.39 12.32
C MET A 108 1.59 -4.58 13.56
N ALA A 109 2.55 -3.64 13.44
CA ALA A 109 2.95 -2.78 14.56
C ALA A 109 1.78 -1.90 15.03
N ASN A 110 1.01 -1.31 14.10
CA ASN A 110 -0.17 -0.51 14.44
C ASN A 110 -1.30 -1.36 15.03
N ARG A 111 -1.54 -2.57 14.51
CA ARG A 111 -2.50 -3.51 15.11
C ARG A 111 -2.10 -3.85 16.55
N ASN A 112 -0.82 -4.14 16.79
CA ASN A 112 -0.32 -4.48 18.12
C ASN A 112 -0.40 -3.29 19.07
N TYR A 113 -0.24 -2.06 18.58
CA TYR A 113 -0.49 -0.86 19.37
C TYR A 113 -1.94 -0.82 19.88
N PHE A 114 -2.94 -1.02 19.01
CA PHE A 114 -4.34 -1.06 19.44
C PHE A 114 -4.65 -2.23 20.39
N ALA A 115 -3.98 -3.37 20.24
CA ALA A 115 -4.19 -4.55 21.06
C ALA A 115 -3.58 -4.47 22.47
N ASN A 116 -2.43 -3.78 22.60
CA ASN A 116 -1.60 -3.87 23.80
C ASN A 116 -1.58 -2.58 24.64
N HIS A 117 -2.19 -1.49 24.15
CA HIS A 117 -2.20 -0.20 24.85
C HIS A 117 -3.62 0.21 25.26
N PRO A 118 -4.05 -0.08 26.50
CA PRO A 118 -5.40 0.26 26.96
C PRO A 118 -5.71 1.76 26.88
N ASN A 119 -4.68 2.59 26.96
CA ASN A 119 -4.81 4.05 26.89
C ASN A 119 -4.84 4.61 25.46
N ALA A 120 -4.70 3.77 24.43
CA ALA A 120 -4.81 4.22 23.04
C ALA A 120 -6.18 4.83 22.76
N LYS A 121 -7.24 4.28 23.37
CA LYS A 121 -8.63 4.71 23.20
C LYS A 121 -9.03 4.91 21.74
N ALA A 122 -8.42 4.09 20.87
CA ALA A 122 -8.61 4.09 19.43
C ALA A 122 -8.52 2.68 18.88
N SER A 123 -9.24 2.39 17.82
CA SER A 123 -9.18 1.15 17.08
C SER A 123 -9.80 1.29 15.70
N VAL A 124 -9.37 0.47 14.76
CA VAL A 124 -9.91 0.42 13.40
C VAL A 124 -10.21 -1.02 13.00
N HIS A 125 -10.99 -1.20 11.94
CA HIS A 125 -11.35 -2.53 11.47
C HIS A 125 -10.21 -3.17 10.68
N TYR A 126 -9.54 -2.38 9.83
CA TYR A 126 -8.46 -2.84 8.97
C TYR A 126 -7.26 -1.92 9.03
N ILE A 127 -6.07 -2.51 9.01
CA ILE A 127 -4.79 -1.81 8.88
C ILE A 127 -4.04 -2.41 7.70
N ILE A 128 -3.53 -1.55 6.81
CA ILE A 128 -2.97 -1.96 5.52
C ILE A 128 -1.58 -1.35 5.35
N ASP A 129 -0.64 -2.16 4.87
CA ASP A 129 0.63 -1.73 4.29
C ASP A 129 0.82 -2.31 2.88
N GLU A 130 2.01 -2.18 2.28
CA GLU A 130 2.30 -2.66 0.92
C GLU A 130 2.18 -4.17 0.73
N GLY A 131 2.25 -4.95 1.81
CA GLY A 131 2.26 -6.42 1.76
C GLY A 131 1.24 -7.09 2.68
N ASN A 132 0.51 -6.33 3.50
CA ASN A 132 -0.38 -6.89 4.50
C ASN A 132 -1.73 -6.17 4.55
N ILE A 133 -2.79 -6.96 4.75
CA ILE A 133 -4.14 -6.49 5.11
C ILE A 133 -4.51 -7.19 6.41
N ILE A 134 -4.53 -6.46 7.52
CA ILE A 134 -4.82 -7.01 8.85
C ILE A 134 -6.21 -6.57 9.28
N GLN A 135 -7.07 -7.54 9.61
CA GLN A 135 -8.37 -7.28 10.21
C GLN A 135 -8.23 -7.33 11.73
N ALA A 136 -8.41 -6.18 12.38
CA ALA A 136 -8.28 -6.02 13.84
C ALA A 136 -9.62 -6.04 14.58
N LEU A 137 -10.74 -5.78 13.91
CA LEU A 137 -12.10 -5.89 14.43
C LEU A 137 -12.99 -6.63 13.42
N GLU A 138 -14.03 -7.32 13.91
CA GLU A 138 -15.08 -7.77 13.00
C GLU A 138 -15.75 -6.55 12.35
N ASP A 139 -16.14 -6.67 11.10
CA ASP A 139 -16.74 -5.56 10.33
C ASP A 139 -17.95 -4.92 11.03
N THR A 140 -18.65 -5.70 11.83
CA THR A 140 -19.85 -5.28 12.56
C THR A 140 -19.58 -4.90 14.00
N TRP A 141 -18.35 -4.87 14.48
CA TRP A 141 -18.02 -4.40 15.82
C TRP A 141 -17.85 -2.87 15.83
N LYS A 142 -18.29 -2.24 16.91
CA LYS A 142 -18.15 -0.80 17.04
C LYS A 142 -16.72 -0.42 17.46
N GLY A 143 -15.91 0.01 16.50
CA GLY A 143 -14.57 0.57 16.73
C GLY A 143 -14.61 2.00 17.28
N TRP A 144 -13.42 2.55 17.60
CA TRP A 144 -13.24 3.90 18.11
C TRP A 144 -12.28 4.67 17.20
N HIS A 145 -12.77 5.29 16.14
CA HIS A 145 -11.92 5.95 15.13
C HIS A 145 -12.39 7.33 14.66
N VAL A 146 -13.67 7.69 14.89
CA VAL A 146 -14.24 9.00 14.55
C VAL A 146 -15.06 9.59 15.70
N GLY A 147 -14.69 9.25 16.93
CA GLY A 147 -15.39 9.71 18.15
C GLY A 147 -15.09 11.17 18.53
N ASP A 148 -14.18 11.84 17.83
CA ASP A 148 -13.78 13.23 18.02
C ASP A 148 -14.68 14.24 17.29
N GLY A 149 -15.71 13.77 16.57
CA GLY A 149 -16.68 14.58 15.86
C GLY A 149 -18.13 14.34 16.30
N ASN A 150 -18.99 15.25 15.87
CA ASN A 150 -20.42 15.22 16.17
C ASN A 150 -21.28 15.00 14.92
N ASN A 151 -20.74 14.38 13.86
CA ASN A 151 -21.50 14.12 12.65
C ASN A 151 -22.55 13.04 12.94
N PRO A 152 -23.86 13.33 12.77
CA PRO A 152 -24.92 12.37 13.09
C PRO A 152 -24.92 11.14 12.15
N ASN A 153 -24.39 11.28 10.95
CA ASN A 153 -24.38 10.23 9.94
C ASN A 153 -23.07 9.44 9.90
N ILE A 154 -21.92 10.12 10.12
CA ILE A 154 -20.57 9.52 10.04
C ILE A 154 -20.00 9.45 11.45
N ASN A 155 -20.19 8.32 12.12
CA ASN A 155 -19.78 8.09 13.50
C ASN A 155 -19.44 6.61 13.72
N ASN A 156 -18.86 6.28 14.88
CA ASN A 156 -18.42 4.92 15.20
C ASN A 156 -19.52 3.84 15.12
N SER A 157 -20.79 4.22 15.11
CA SER A 157 -21.91 3.26 15.01
C SER A 157 -22.38 3.00 13.58
N THR A 158 -21.84 3.73 12.61
CA THR A 158 -22.27 3.66 11.20
C THR A 158 -21.11 3.39 10.23
N THR A 159 -19.88 3.20 10.73
CA THR A 159 -18.69 3.21 9.90
C THR A 159 -17.79 1.99 10.10
N ILE A 160 -17.22 1.48 8.98
CA ILE A 160 -16.02 0.64 8.97
C ILE A 160 -14.81 1.54 8.74
N ALA A 161 -13.71 1.33 9.46
CA ALA A 161 -12.48 2.09 9.36
C ALA A 161 -11.37 1.30 8.68
N ILE A 162 -10.65 1.96 7.79
CA ILE A 162 -9.43 1.45 7.13
C ILE A 162 -8.29 2.43 7.40
N GLU A 163 -7.20 1.92 7.96
CA GLU A 163 -5.98 2.67 8.27
C GLU A 163 -4.88 2.31 7.25
N LEU A 164 -4.38 3.29 6.51
CA LEU A 164 -3.28 3.13 5.56
C LEU A 164 -1.96 3.49 6.22
N CYS A 165 -0.98 2.58 6.23
CA CYS A 165 0.34 2.82 6.79
C CYS A 165 1.15 3.81 5.94
N VAL A 166 1.79 4.80 6.60
CA VAL A 166 2.60 5.85 5.97
C VAL A 166 4.05 5.85 6.46
N ASN A 167 4.49 4.76 7.08
CA ASN A 167 5.83 4.65 7.66
C ASN A 167 6.94 4.71 6.61
N LYS A 168 8.09 5.21 7.01
CA LYS A 168 9.28 5.27 6.16
C LYS A 168 9.71 3.86 5.73
N GLY A 169 9.89 3.69 4.43
CA GLY A 169 10.22 2.40 3.80
C GLY A 169 9.02 1.64 3.26
N ASN A 170 7.79 2.06 3.60
CA ASN A 170 6.57 1.54 3.01
C ASN A 170 6.39 2.06 1.57
N ASP A 171 6.01 1.18 0.65
CA ASP A 171 5.53 1.55 -0.69
C ASP A 171 4.06 2.00 -0.56
N PHE A 172 3.88 3.33 -0.39
CA PHE A 172 2.54 3.86 -0.16
C PHE A 172 1.63 3.69 -1.38
N ASP A 173 2.14 3.65 -2.59
CA ASP A 173 1.31 3.46 -3.78
C ASP A 173 0.70 2.04 -3.80
N LYS A 174 1.46 1.02 -3.40
CA LYS A 174 0.91 -0.34 -3.19
C LYS A 174 -0.06 -0.40 -2.01
N THR A 175 0.24 0.28 -0.90
CA THR A 175 -0.66 0.38 0.25
C THR A 175 -2.00 1.00 -0.17
N LEU A 176 -1.96 2.05 -0.99
CA LEU A 176 -3.14 2.72 -1.53
C LEU A 176 -3.98 1.77 -2.41
N GLU A 177 -3.34 1.04 -3.33
CA GLU A 177 -4.04 0.07 -4.19
C GLU A 177 -4.67 -1.06 -3.37
N ASN A 178 -3.98 -1.58 -2.35
CA ASN A 178 -4.56 -2.54 -1.41
C ASN A 178 -5.79 -1.96 -0.69
N GLY A 179 -5.71 -0.68 -0.31
CA GLY A 179 -6.82 0.07 0.28
C GLY A 179 -8.00 0.24 -0.67
N VAL A 180 -7.75 0.55 -1.95
CA VAL A 180 -8.77 0.63 -3.00
C VAL A 180 -9.50 -0.70 -3.12
N GLU A 181 -8.78 -1.81 -3.29
CA GLU A 181 -9.38 -3.11 -3.52
C GLU A 181 -10.12 -3.65 -2.28
N LEU A 182 -9.59 -3.41 -1.06
CA LEU A 182 -10.34 -3.74 0.17
C LEU A 182 -11.62 -2.89 0.27
N THR A 183 -11.55 -1.61 -0.07
CA THR A 183 -12.73 -0.73 -0.05
C THR A 183 -13.80 -1.20 -1.02
N LYS A 184 -13.44 -1.56 -2.25
CA LYS A 184 -14.38 -2.16 -3.23
C LYS A 184 -15.03 -3.43 -2.70
N TYR A 185 -14.24 -4.31 -2.08
CA TYR A 185 -14.75 -5.53 -1.45
C TYR A 185 -15.81 -5.23 -0.38
N LEU A 186 -15.50 -4.27 0.53
CA LEU A 186 -16.43 -3.89 1.61
C LEU A 186 -17.66 -3.14 1.09
N MET A 187 -17.50 -2.27 0.08
CA MET A 187 -18.62 -1.63 -0.61
C MET A 187 -19.60 -2.65 -1.16
N ASN A 188 -19.08 -3.67 -1.85
CA ASN A 188 -19.90 -4.74 -2.40
C ASN A 188 -20.54 -5.59 -1.29
N LYS A 189 -19.78 -5.97 -0.27
CA LYS A 189 -20.25 -6.80 0.85
C LYS A 189 -21.40 -6.16 1.64
N TYR A 190 -21.34 -4.85 1.85
CA TYR A 190 -22.30 -4.09 2.67
C TYR A 190 -23.21 -3.18 1.86
N ASN A 191 -23.16 -3.24 0.56
CA ASN A 191 -23.90 -2.37 -0.35
C ASN A 191 -23.71 -0.87 -0.04
N ILE A 192 -22.46 -0.47 0.22
CA ILE A 192 -22.09 0.90 0.53
C ILE A 192 -21.72 1.60 -0.79
N PRO A 193 -22.42 2.68 -1.18
CA PRO A 193 -22.12 3.39 -2.40
C PRO A 193 -20.83 4.23 -2.28
N ALA A 194 -20.20 4.55 -3.42
CA ALA A 194 -18.92 5.23 -3.45
C ALA A 194 -18.92 6.62 -2.77
N GLU A 195 -20.05 7.33 -2.80
CA GLU A 195 -20.22 8.61 -2.08
C GLU A 195 -20.10 8.46 -0.57
N ASN A 196 -20.42 7.30 0.00
CA ASN A 196 -20.31 7.00 1.42
C ASN A 196 -18.91 6.47 1.83
N VAL A 197 -17.97 6.44 0.91
CA VAL A 197 -16.55 6.28 1.23
C VAL A 197 -15.95 7.66 1.44
N VAL A 198 -15.52 7.95 2.66
CA VAL A 198 -15.17 9.29 3.14
C VAL A 198 -13.82 9.27 3.88
N MET A 199 -13.24 10.43 4.16
CA MET A 199 -12.09 10.55 5.06
C MET A 199 -12.54 10.89 6.49
N HIS A 200 -11.66 10.70 7.47
CA HIS A 200 -11.93 11.12 8.86
C HIS A 200 -12.31 12.61 8.96
N ARG A 201 -11.71 13.44 8.12
CA ARG A 201 -12.04 14.86 8.01
C ARG A 201 -13.52 15.14 7.81
N ASP A 202 -14.22 14.27 7.07
CA ASP A 202 -15.65 14.46 6.75
C ASP A 202 -16.54 14.14 7.97
N ALA A 203 -16.03 13.38 8.93
CA ALA A 203 -16.70 13.08 10.20
C ALA A 203 -16.47 14.18 11.26
N SER A 204 -15.26 14.72 11.38
CA SER A 204 -14.88 15.58 12.51
C SER A 204 -14.14 16.87 12.15
N GLY A 205 -13.72 17.04 10.89
CA GLY A 205 -12.86 18.16 10.47
C GLY A 205 -11.37 17.93 10.72
N LYS A 206 -10.98 16.80 11.33
CA LYS A 206 -9.58 16.45 11.60
C LYS A 206 -8.80 16.23 10.30
N THR A 207 -7.57 16.73 10.21
CA THR A 207 -6.66 16.46 9.08
C THR A 207 -6.18 15.00 9.10
N CYS A 208 -7.05 14.10 8.61
CA CYS A 208 -6.82 12.68 8.42
C CYS A 208 -7.71 12.20 7.25
N SER A 209 -7.20 11.55 6.23
CA SER A 209 -5.80 11.15 6.06
C SER A 209 -4.92 12.37 5.69
N ARG A 210 -3.84 12.59 6.45
CA ARG A 210 -2.90 13.68 6.14
C ARG A 210 -2.23 13.45 4.79
N MET A 211 -1.86 12.23 4.47
CA MET A 211 -1.26 11.86 3.18
C MET A 211 -2.13 12.32 2.00
N MET A 212 -3.45 12.18 2.09
CA MET A 212 -4.39 12.53 1.02
C MET A 212 -4.93 13.95 1.11
N ILE A 213 -4.66 14.69 2.20
CA ILE A 213 -5.12 16.07 2.38
C ILE A 213 -3.98 17.06 2.13
N GLU A 214 -2.79 16.78 2.67
CA GLU A 214 -1.65 17.71 2.68
C GLU A 214 -0.48 17.25 1.79
N ASP A 215 -0.01 16.01 1.98
CA ASP A 215 1.23 15.58 1.33
C ASP A 215 1.05 15.28 -0.16
N ARG A 216 -0.02 14.56 -0.51
CA ARG A 216 -0.34 14.12 -1.87
C ARG A 216 -1.86 14.25 -2.12
N PRO A 217 -2.41 15.47 -2.21
CA PRO A 217 -3.86 15.70 -2.26
C PRO A 217 -4.55 15.10 -3.50
N SER A 218 -3.80 14.82 -4.55
CA SER A 218 -4.32 14.13 -5.75
C SER A 218 -4.69 12.67 -5.48
N LEU A 219 -4.23 12.06 -4.37
CA LEU A 219 -4.53 10.66 -4.06
C LEU A 219 -6.00 10.43 -3.68
N TRP A 220 -6.66 11.41 -3.07
CA TRP A 220 -8.07 11.24 -2.73
C TRP A 220 -9.00 11.18 -3.95
N PRO A 221 -8.93 12.12 -4.91
CA PRO A 221 -9.65 11.99 -6.18
C PRO A 221 -9.34 10.69 -6.92
N TYR A 222 -8.07 10.28 -6.97
CA TYR A 222 -7.67 8.98 -7.51
C TYR A 222 -8.38 7.82 -6.82
N PHE A 223 -8.32 7.77 -5.49
CA PHE A 223 -8.98 6.74 -4.69
C PHE A 223 -10.48 6.66 -5.00
N LYS A 224 -11.13 7.82 -5.06
CA LYS A 224 -12.57 7.94 -5.38
C LYS A 224 -12.89 7.45 -6.80
N ASP A 225 -12.06 7.79 -7.77
CA ASP A 225 -12.21 7.30 -9.14
C ASP A 225 -12.07 5.77 -9.19
N ARG A 226 -11.00 5.23 -8.62
CA ARG A 226 -10.73 3.79 -8.59
C ARG A 226 -11.83 2.96 -7.94
N ILE A 227 -12.39 3.40 -6.82
CA ILE A 227 -13.50 2.69 -6.16
C ILE A 227 -14.81 2.81 -6.91
N SER A 228 -14.95 3.79 -7.81
CA SER A 228 -16.13 4.00 -8.66
C SER A 228 -16.04 3.25 -9.99
N GLY A 229 -14.98 2.47 -10.22
CA GLY A 229 -14.76 1.70 -11.43
C GLY A 229 -13.92 2.40 -12.49
N GLY A 230 -13.35 3.57 -12.18
CA GLY A 230 -12.36 4.24 -13.02
C GLY A 230 -11.01 3.55 -13.01
N ASP A 231 -10.17 3.86 -13.97
CA ASP A 231 -8.81 3.31 -14.12
C ASP A 231 -7.75 4.10 -13.33
N GLY A 232 -8.18 5.15 -12.62
CA GLY A 232 -7.29 6.06 -11.88
C GLY A 232 -6.70 7.16 -12.75
N SER A 233 -7.11 7.28 -13.98
CA SER A 233 -6.71 8.39 -14.84
C SER A 233 -7.49 9.66 -14.44
N LEU A 234 -6.96 10.36 -13.44
CA LEU A 234 -7.48 11.67 -13.06
C LEU A 234 -6.97 12.71 -14.02
N GLU A 235 -7.90 13.37 -14.69
CA GLU A 235 -7.70 14.35 -15.76
C GLU A 235 -7.27 13.70 -17.08
N ASP A 236 -8.22 13.05 -17.75
CA ASP A 236 -8.12 12.89 -19.20
C ASP A 236 -8.20 14.30 -19.81
N ASP A 237 -7.04 14.83 -20.19
CA ASP A 237 -6.92 16.08 -20.91
C ASP A 237 -7.51 15.98 -22.34
N GLY A 238 -8.19 14.86 -22.62
CA GLY A 238 -8.77 14.54 -23.94
C GLY A 238 -7.72 14.22 -25.00
N LEU A 239 -6.43 14.23 -24.63
CA LEU A 239 -5.36 13.87 -25.54
C LEU A 239 -5.24 12.35 -25.64
N LYS A 240 -5.45 11.82 -26.84
CA LYS A 240 -5.20 10.41 -27.13
C LYS A 240 -3.78 10.22 -27.66
N PRO A 241 -3.06 9.20 -27.22
CA PRO A 241 -1.76 8.88 -27.81
C PRO A 241 -1.93 8.49 -29.28
N LYS A 242 -1.01 8.94 -30.11
CA LYS A 242 -0.98 8.56 -31.56
C LYS A 242 -0.56 7.10 -31.75
N MET A 243 0.23 6.59 -30.80
CA MET A 243 0.74 5.22 -30.80
C MET A 243 1.14 4.82 -29.38
N LYS A 244 1.37 3.53 -29.13
CA LYS A 244 1.94 3.02 -27.89
C LYS A 244 3.39 2.60 -28.11
N GLY A 245 4.22 2.79 -27.11
CA GLY A 245 5.63 2.37 -27.13
C GLY A 245 5.98 1.60 -25.86
N LYS A 246 6.97 0.71 -25.99
CA LYS A 246 7.51 -0.12 -24.91
C LYS A 246 8.98 0.14 -24.71
N VAL A 247 9.41 0.31 -23.46
CA VAL A 247 10.83 0.46 -23.11
C VAL A 247 11.57 -0.86 -23.38
N THR A 248 12.57 -0.88 -24.25
CA THR A 248 13.26 -2.12 -24.67
C THR A 248 14.75 -2.14 -24.39
N ASN A 249 15.49 -1.09 -24.73
CA ASN A 249 16.95 -1.08 -24.74
C ASN A 249 17.60 -0.49 -23.48
N ALA A 250 16.84 -0.37 -22.38
CA ALA A 250 17.33 0.11 -21.10
C ALA A 250 16.69 -0.70 -19.96
N SER A 251 17.41 -0.90 -18.87
CA SER A 251 16.83 -1.41 -17.62
C SER A 251 15.97 -0.35 -16.94
N VAL A 252 16.41 0.91 -17.00
CA VAL A 252 15.71 2.09 -16.54
C VAL A 252 15.93 3.22 -17.55
N LEU A 253 14.83 3.83 -18.01
CA LEU A 253 14.84 4.95 -18.96
C LEU A 253 14.43 6.24 -18.25
N ASN A 254 15.25 7.28 -18.36
CA ASN A 254 14.94 8.59 -17.81
C ASN A 254 13.90 9.31 -18.67
N VAL A 255 12.84 9.79 -18.03
CA VAL A 255 11.90 10.77 -18.60
C VAL A 255 12.38 12.16 -18.26
N ARG A 256 12.45 13.04 -19.26
CA ARG A 256 12.99 14.38 -19.10
C ARG A 256 11.93 15.46 -19.36
N GLU A 257 12.13 16.61 -18.74
CA GLU A 257 11.25 17.77 -18.88
C GLU A 257 11.28 18.38 -20.31
N SER A 258 12.38 18.21 -21.03
CA SER A 258 12.57 18.69 -22.39
C SER A 258 13.23 17.62 -23.27
N PRO A 259 13.07 17.67 -24.61
CA PRO A 259 13.63 16.70 -25.55
C PRO A 259 15.15 16.91 -25.73
N SER A 260 15.90 16.74 -24.66
CA SER A 260 17.36 16.94 -24.61
C SER A 260 17.99 16.10 -23.50
N THR A 261 19.22 15.64 -23.70
CA THR A 261 20.03 14.96 -22.67
C THR A 261 20.40 15.87 -21.50
N SER A 262 20.37 17.19 -21.67
CA SER A 262 20.53 18.18 -20.60
C SER A 262 19.23 18.52 -19.86
N GLY A 263 18.06 18.09 -20.36
CA GLY A 263 16.77 18.30 -19.70
C GLY A 263 16.74 17.61 -18.33
N ARG A 264 16.13 18.28 -17.35
CA ARG A 264 15.96 17.73 -15.98
C ARG A 264 15.21 16.40 -16.03
N ILE A 265 15.68 15.40 -15.29
CA ILE A 265 14.99 14.12 -15.15
C ILE A 265 13.78 14.33 -14.25
N VAL A 266 12.58 14.04 -14.75
CA VAL A 266 11.30 14.21 -14.04
C VAL A 266 10.67 12.89 -13.63
N HIS A 267 11.05 11.78 -14.30
CA HIS A 267 10.54 10.44 -13.97
C HIS A 267 11.50 9.37 -14.50
N LYS A 268 11.28 8.10 -14.12
CA LYS A 268 12.02 6.94 -14.61
C LYS A 268 11.04 5.83 -14.98
N LEU A 269 11.25 5.22 -16.13
CA LEU A 269 10.47 4.09 -16.63
C LEU A 269 11.30 2.82 -16.51
N ASN A 270 10.67 1.73 -16.12
CA ASN A 270 11.30 0.42 -16.09
C ASN A 270 11.29 -0.26 -17.47
N ARG A 271 12.20 -1.21 -17.68
CA ARG A 271 12.18 -2.08 -18.87
C ARG A 271 10.80 -2.73 -19.00
N ASN A 272 10.32 -2.84 -20.24
CA ASN A 272 9.01 -3.36 -20.62
C ASN A 272 7.80 -2.50 -20.23
N GLN A 273 8.00 -1.36 -19.60
CA GLN A 273 6.90 -0.43 -19.33
C GLN A 273 6.37 0.11 -20.66
N VAL A 274 5.03 0.15 -20.75
CA VAL A 274 4.30 0.68 -21.91
C VAL A 274 3.87 2.11 -21.60
N VAL A 275 4.01 2.98 -22.62
CA VAL A 275 3.64 4.41 -22.54
C VAL A 275 2.88 4.82 -23.78
N GLY A 276 2.01 5.80 -23.66
CA GLY A 276 1.41 6.48 -24.80
C GLY A 276 2.40 7.47 -25.43
N ILE A 277 2.43 7.55 -26.77
CA ILE A 277 3.29 8.48 -27.52
C ILE A 277 2.38 9.50 -28.21
N TYR A 278 2.61 10.78 -27.90
CA TYR A 278 1.79 11.91 -28.35
C TYR A 278 2.45 12.69 -29.49
N GLU A 279 3.78 12.76 -29.49
CA GLU A 279 4.53 13.55 -30.43
C GLU A 279 5.94 12.97 -30.62
N GLU A 280 6.50 13.15 -31.82
CA GLU A 280 7.88 12.88 -32.14
C GLU A 280 8.61 14.20 -32.46
N LEU A 281 9.73 14.45 -31.78
CA LEU A 281 10.54 15.65 -31.87
C LEU A 281 12.02 15.31 -31.90
N ASN A 282 12.69 15.45 -33.03
CA ASN A 282 14.15 15.40 -33.12
C ASN A 282 14.83 14.21 -32.40
N GLY A 283 14.31 12.99 -32.58
CA GLY A 283 14.84 11.80 -31.94
C GLY A 283 14.32 11.54 -30.53
N TRP A 284 13.30 12.30 -30.09
CA TRP A 284 12.60 12.13 -28.82
C TRP A 284 11.13 11.86 -29.06
N TYR A 285 10.53 11.09 -28.11
CA TYR A 285 9.08 10.95 -28.00
C TYR A 285 8.56 11.74 -26.80
N LYS A 286 7.52 12.57 -27.02
CA LYS A 286 6.69 13.05 -25.93
C LYS A 286 5.77 11.92 -25.52
N ILE A 287 5.89 11.49 -24.28
CA ILE A 287 5.15 10.37 -23.72
C ILE A 287 4.35 10.82 -22.49
N ASP A 288 3.33 10.05 -22.12
CA ASP A 288 2.72 10.14 -20.80
C ASP A 288 3.45 9.24 -19.80
N TYR A 289 3.38 9.62 -18.54
CA TYR A 289 3.77 8.79 -17.41
C TYR A 289 2.91 9.13 -16.21
N ILE A 290 2.81 8.18 -15.29
CA ILE A 290 2.08 8.40 -14.04
C ILE A 290 3.08 8.80 -12.96
N ASP A 291 2.85 9.96 -12.35
CA ASP A 291 3.60 10.47 -11.20
C ASP A 291 2.67 10.53 -9.99
N GLY A 292 2.77 9.53 -9.15
CA GLY A 292 1.76 9.29 -8.13
C GLY A 292 0.45 8.85 -8.79
N VAL A 293 -0.48 9.77 -8.90
CA VAL A 293 -1.80 9.53 -9.51
C VAL A 293 -2.11 10.48 -10.66
N LYS A 294 -1.14 11.34 -11.02
CA LYS A 294 -1.32 12.30 -12.10
C LYS A 294 -0.65 11.82 -13.36
N LYS A 295 -1.42 11.78 -14.45
CA LYS A 295 -0.88 11.69 -15.79
C LYS A 295 -0.09 12.96 -16.07
N LYS A 296 1.17 12.80 -16.41
CA LYS A 296 2.09 13.87 -16.78
C LYS A 296 2.74 13.55 -18.11
N TYR A 297 3.34 14.56 -18.70
CA TYR A 297 4.05 14.42 -19.97
C TYR A 297 5.52 14.74 -19.78
N GLY A 298 6.35 14.01 -20.53
CA GLY A 298 7.78 14.24 -20.60
C GLY A 298 8.37 13.62 -21.87
N TYR A 299 9.67 13.66 -21.97
CA TYR A 299 10.38 13.25 -23.18
C TYR A 299 11.33 12.09 -22.89
N VAL A 300 11.34 11.10 -23.80
CA VAL A 300 12.27 9.96 -23.80
C VAL A 300 12.95 9.86 -25.15
N SER A 301 14.21 9.37 -25.17
CA SER A 301 14.88 9.12 -26.45
C SER A 301 14.22 7.95 -27.18
N LYS A 302 14.03 8.09 -28.48
CA LYS A 302 13.47 7.07 -29.38
C LYS A 302 14.26 5.76 -29.35
N ASP A 303 15.59 5.82 -29.15
CA ASP A 303 16.50 4.68 -29.18
C ASP A 303 16.15 3.60 -28.15
N TYR A 304 15.35 3.97 -27.15
CA TYR A 304 14.98 3.07 -26.04
C TYR A 304 13.50 2.65 -26.06
N ILE A 305 12.76 3.03 -27.13
CA ILE A 305 11.33 2.72 -27.27
C ILE A 305 11.08 1.91 -28.54
N SER A 306 10.44 0.76 -28.40
CA SER A 306 9.87 0.01 -29.53
C SER A 306 8.38 0.31 -29.64
N ILE A 307 7.93 0.65 -30.84
CA ILE A 307 6.50 0.91 -31.11
C ILE A 307 5.73 -0.41 -31.02
N ILE A 308 4.58 -0.38 -30.39
CA ILE A 308 3.62 -1.47 -30.34
C ILE A 308 2.57 -1.20 -31.45
N ASN A 309 2.57 -2.02 -32.48
CA ASN A 309 1.52 -2.01 -33.50
C ASN A 309 0.34 -2.81 -32.95
N GLU A 310 -0.72 -2.13 -32.54
CA GLU A 310 -2.00 -2.80 -32.27
C GLU A 310 -2.63 -3.11 -33.62
N ASN A 311 -2.52 -4.36 -34.06
CA ASN A 311 -3.29 -4.86 -35.18
C ASN A 311 -4.72 -5.14 -34.65
N PRO A 312 -5.81 -4.58 -35.23
CA PRO A 312 -7.17 -4.79 -34.71
C PRO A 312 -7.72 -6.21 -34.88
N GLU A 313 -6.92 -7.17 -35.37
CA GLU A 313 -7.37 -8.50 -35.70
C GLU A 313 -7.07 -9.61 -34.66
N ASP A 314 -6.52 -9.29 -33.49
CA ASP A 314 -6.19 -10.29 -32.46
C ASP A 314 -7.18 -10.36 -31.27
N GLU A 315 -8.38 -9.80 -31.37
CA GLU A 315 -9.50 -10.11 -30.48
C GLU A 315 -10.42 -11.12 -31.19
N GLU A 316 -10.21 -12.39 -30.94
CA GLU A 316 -11.06 -13.58 -30.94
C GLU A 316 -10.33 -14.79 -31.49
N THR A 317 -9.66 -15.53 -30.63
CA THR A 317 -9.75 -17.00 -30.67
C THR A 317 -9.30 -17.58 -29.35
N ASN A 318 -10.26 -17.83 -28.45
CA ASN A 318 -10.18 -18.94 -27.53
C ASN A 318 -10.25 -20.22 -28.34
N GLY A 319 -9.12 -20.77 -28.71
CA GLY A 319 -8.98 -22.04 -29.35
C GLY A 319 -7.86 -22.82 -28.64
N ASP A 320 -8.21 -23.97 -28.13
CA ASP A 320 -7.31 -24.97 -27.55
C ASP A 320 -6.02 -25.08 -28.36
N ILE A 321 -4.92 -24.66 -27.78
CA ILE A 321 -3.58 -24.83 -28.36
C ILE A 321 -3.11 -26.23 -27.97
N GLU A 322 -3.31 -27.18 -28.85
CA GLU A 322 -2.60 -28.44 -28.88
C GLU A 322 -1.11 -28.12 -29.11
N ILE A 323 -0.25 -28.34 -28.10
CA ILE A 323 1.18 -28.07 -28.18
C ILE A 323 1.83 -29.15 -29.07
N GLU A 324 1.92 -28.91 -30.35
CA GLU A 324 2.85 -29.64 -31.20
C GLU A 324 4.29 -29.23 -30.84
N LYS A 325 5.06 -30.21 -30.39
CA LYS A 325 6.47 -30.12 -30.10
C LYS A 325 7.27 -29.91 -31.39
N PRO A 326 7.92 -28.73 -31.62
CA PRO A 326 8.70 -28.57 -32.83
C PRO A 326 9.97 -29.40 -32.76
N SER A 327 10.11 -30.38 -33.63
CA SER A 327 11.36 -31.06 -33.89
C SER A 327 12.27 -30.15 -34.75
N VAL A 328 13.14 -29.37 -34.11
CA VAL A 328 14.18 -28.63 -34.82
C VAL A 328 15.45 -29.43 -34.73
N SER A 329 15.86 -30.05 -35.83
CA SER A 329 17.21 -30.59 -35.99
C SER A 329 18.17 -29.43 -36.30
N VAL A 330 18.95 -28.99 -35.30
CA VAL A 330 19.97 -27.97 -35.50
C VAL A 330 21.28 -28.63 -35.87
N ASN A 331 21.60 -28.59 -37.17
CA ASN A 331 22.88 -29.08 -37.74
C ASN A 331 23.89 -27.93 -37.89
N LYS A 332 24.08 -27.06 -36.89
CA LYS A 332 25.13 -26.03 -36.91
C LYS A 332 25.98 -26.11 -35.64
N LYS A 333 27.29 -26.43 -35.84
CA LYS A 333 28.30 -26.30 -34.80
C LYS A 333 28.65 -24.81 -34.64
N GLY A 334 28.39 -24.23 -33.47
CA GLY A 334 28.82 -22.89 -33.09
C GLY A 334 30.04 -22.96 -32.18
N ILE A 335 30.99 -22.03 -32.36
CA ILE A 335 32.15 -21.85 -31.45
C ILE A 335 31.76 -20.71 -30.48
N VAL A 336 31.72 -21.05 -29.18
CA VAL A 336 31.49 -20.04 -28.13
C VAL A 336 32.84 -19.56 -27.64
N LYS A 337 33.14 -18.26 -27.81
CA LYS A 337 34.31 -17.60 -27.23
C LYS A 337 33.87 -16.85 -25.97
N VAL A 338 34.40 -17.21 -24.82
CA VAL A 338 34.15 -16.56 -23.53
C VAL A 338 35.48 -16.14 -22.90
N ASN A 339 35.47 -15.01 -22.22
CA ASN A 339 36.63 -14.53 -21.45
C ASN A 339 36.67 -15.10 -20.01
N SER A 340 35.68 -15.87 -19.63
CA SER A 340 35.54 -16.56 -18.34
C SER A 340 34.78 -17.88 -18.53
N ALA A 341 34.75 -18.72 -17.52
CA ALA A 341 34.13 -20.06 -17.60
C ALA A 341 32.63 -19.98 -17.93
N LEU A 342 32.17 -20.81 -18.89
CA LEU A 342 30.79 -21.01 -19.22
C LEU A 342 30.27 -22.25 -18.47
N ASN A 343 29.30 -22.09 -17.57
CA ASN A 343 28.67 -23.19 -16.90
C ASN A 343 27.44 -23.69 -17.70
N MET A 344 27.52 -24.93 -18.21
CA MET A 344 26.38 -25.63 -18.78
C MET A 344 25.69 -26.46 -17.69
N ARG A 345 24.38 -26.28 -17.53
CA ARG A 345 23.56 -27.15 -16.71
C ARG A 345 22.84 -28.14 -17.62
N SER A 346 22.91 -29.41 -17.28
CA SER A 346 22.07 -30.45 -17.90
C SER A 346 20.62 -30.20 -17.49
N GLY A 347 19.72 -30.15 -18.47
CA GLY A 347 18.27 -30.08 -18.27
C GLY A 347 17.67 -31.41 -17.79
#